data_5cd4a1f5a74dd8f4d9010c5f4cbe4159
#
_entry.id   5cd4a1f5a74dd8f4d9010c5f4cbe4159
#
_cell.length_a   1.000
_cell.length_b   1.000
_cell.length_c   1.000
_cell.angle_alpha   90.00
_cell.angle_beta   90.00
_cell.angle_gamma   90.00
#
_symmetry.space_group_name_H-M   'P 1'
#
loop_
_entity.id
_entity.type
_entity.pdbx_description
1 polymer ?
#
loop_
_entity_poly.entity_id
_entity_poly.type
_entity_poly.pdbx_seq_one_letter_code
_entity_poly.pdbx_strand_id
1 'polypeptide(L)'
;MQAADSKYDFIVVGSGPGGGPLAANLAKSNFSVLLIEAGSDNGDDLTQQVPAYYGQAANNPNSRWDYFVKHTSDDKVQNAYPYLTWRNSSGGYYVGQNPPSGSKQLGVYYPRCGTLGGCSMHNAMAAVLPADSDWQHIKDITGDKTWE
;
A
#
# COMPACT_ATOMS: atom_id res chain seq x y z
N MET A 1 -29.37 16.57 -21.45
CA MET A 1 -28.70 16.99 -20.21
C MET A 1 -27.35 17.57 -20.60
N GLN A 2 -27.19 18.90 -20.53
CA GLN A 2 -25.88 19.51 -20.67
C GLN A 2 -25.09 19.12 -19.44
N ALA A 3 -23.88 18.50 -19.64
CA ALA A 3 -22.92 18.32 -18.57
C ALA A 3 -22.60 19.72 -18.03
N ALA A 4 -22.87 19.96 -16.75
CA ALA A 4 -22.41 21.15 -16.09
C ALA A 4 -20.88 21.14 -16.18
N ASP A 5 -20.29 22.23 -16.66
CA ASP A 5 -18.85 22.46 -16.70
C ASP A 5 -18.37 22.59 -15.23
N SER A 6 -18.25 21.46 -14.56
CA SER A 6 -17.75 21.42 -13.18
C SER A 6 -16.24 21.64 -13.22
N LYS A 7 -15.85 22.88 -12.98
CA LYS A 7 -14.44 23.26 -12.84
C LYS A 7 -14.01 22.96 -11.41
N TYR A 8 -12.96 22.17 -11.27
CA TYR A 8 -12.27 21.95 -10.01
C TYR A 8 -10.97 22.74 -10.01
N ASP A 9 -10.62 23.33 -8.85
CA ASP A 9 -9.33 23.98 -8.67
C ASP A 9 -8.20 22.94 -8.60
N PHE A 10 -8.49 21.78 -8.01
CA PHE A 10 -7.53 20.67 -7.86
C PHE A 10 -8.17 19.32 -8.16
N ILE A 11 -7.37 18.44 -8.75
CA ILE A 11 -7.69 17.03 -8.90
C ILE A 11 -6.65 16.23 -8.09
N VAL A 12 -7.11 15.46 -7.11
CA VAL A 12 -6.27 14.59 -6.27
C VAL A 12 -6.56 13.15 -6.67
N VAL A 13 -5.53 12.40 -7.02
CA VAL A 13 -5.65 10.99 -7.42
C VAL A 13 -5.15 10.10 -6.30
N GLY A 14 -6.04 9.26 -5.79
CA GLY A 14 -5.84 8.36 -4.66
C GLY A 14 -6.21 9.00 -3.32
N SER A 15 -7.01 8.29 -2.54
CA SER A 15 -7.50 8.71 -1.22
C SER A 15 -6.65 8.20 -0.05
N GLY A 16 -5.50 7.58 -0.35
CA GLY A 16 -4.59 7.04 0.66
C GLY A 16 -4.02 8.11 1.62
N PRO A 17 -3.00 7.75 2.43
CA PRO A 17 -2.48 8.61 3.51
C PRO A 17 -1.91 9.95 3.03
N GLY A 18 -1.56 10.08 1.76
CA GLY A 18 -1.14 11.36 1.16
C GLY A 18 -2.30 12.16 0.60
N GLY A 19 -3.10 11.54 -0.31
CA GLY A 19 -4.13 12.26 -1.05
C GLY A 19 -5.36 12.62 -0.22
N GLY A 20 -5.78 11.75 0.68
CA GLY A 20 -6.93 12.03 1.57
C GLY A 20 -6.76 13.30 2.39
N PRO A 21 -5.71 13.42 3.22
CA PRO A 21 -5.42 14.63 3.99
C PRO A 21 -5.20 15.87 3.11
N LEU A 22 -4.53 15.72 1.95
CA LEU A 22 -4.32 16.81 1.02
C LEU A 22 -5.66 17.35 0.49
N ALA A 23 -6.52 16.46 -0.02
CA ALA A 23 -7.84 16.85 -0.53
C ALA A 23 -8.70 17.52 0.56
N ALA A 24 -8.70 16.96 1.77
CA ALA A 24 -9.43 17.52 2.90
C ALA A 24 -8.92 18.93 3.28
N ASN A 25 -7.61 19.14 3.31
CA ASN A 25 -7.03 20.44 3.65
C ASN A 25 -7.29 21.49 2.56
N LEU A 26 -7.20 21.12 1.29
CA LEU A 26 -7.56 22.00 0.18
C LEU A 26 -9.04 22.40 0.25
N ALA A 27 -9.93 21.46 0.50
CA ALA A 27 -11.36 21.72 0.64
C ALA A 27 -11.66 22.64 1.85
N LYS A 28 -11.00 22.42 3.00
CA LYS A 28 -11.08 23.31 4.16
C LYS A 28 -10.57 24.72 3.87
N SER A 29 -9.69 24.87 2.89
CA SER A 29 -9.17 26.16 2.41
C SER A 29 -10.03 26.77 1.32
N ASN A 30 -11.27 26.31 1.16
CA ASN A 30 -12.29 26.78 0.21
C ASN A 30 -11.94 26.54 -1.28
N PHE A 31 -11.06 25.60 -1.59
CA PHE A 31 -10.87 25.15 -2.97
C PHE A 31 -11.88 24.06 -3.35
N SER A 32 -12.28 24.07 -4.61
CA SER A 32 -13.08 23.01 -5.22
C SER A 32 -12.14 21.83 -5.58
N VAL A 33 -12.35 20.67 -4.97
CA VAL A 33 -11.45 19.52 -5.11
C VAL A 33 -12.20 18.31 -5.64
N LEU A 34 -11.67 17.69 -6.69
CA LEU A 34 -12.09 16.36 -7.15
C LEU A 34 -11.08 15.32 -6.60
N LEU A 35 -11.56 14.44 -5.73
CA LEU A 35 -10.78 13.28 -5.27
C LEU A 35 -11.20 12.05 -6.07
N ILE A 36 -10.25 11.42 -6.76
CA ILE A 36 -10.46 10.21 -7.56
C ILE A 36 -9.83 9.03 -6.83
N GLU A 37 -10.62 7.99 -6.54
CA GLU A 37 -10.17 6.76 -5.91
C GLU A 37 -10.49 5.57 -6.81
N ALA A 38 -9.53 4.64 -6.95
CA ALA A 38 -9.69 3.44 -7.78
C ALA A 38 -10.33 2.27 -7.02
N GLY A 39 -10.23 2.27 -5.69
CA GLY A 39 -10.83 1.27 -4.82
C GLY A 39 -12.29 1.57 -4.49
N SER A 40 -12.96 0.58 -3.91
CA SER A 40 -14.34 0.72 -3.44
C SER A 40 -14.43 1.40 -2.08
N ASP A 41 -15.61 1.90 -1.73
CA ASP A 41 -15.91 2.31 -0.36
C ASP A 41 -16.33 1.07 0.45
N ASN A 42 -15.49 0.67 1.39
CA ASN A 42 -15.72 -0.43 2.33
C ASN A 42 -15.82 0.08 3.78
N GLY A 43 -16.25 1.32 3.97
CA GLY A 43 -16.34 1.95 5.29
C GLY A 43 -17.26 1.23 6.28
N ASP A 44 -18.21 0.42 5.80
CA ASP A 44 -19.08 -0.40 6.64
C ASP A 44 -18.48 -1.77 7.01
N ASP A 45 -17.30 -2.12 6.48
CA ASP A 45 -16.63 -3.38 6.84
C ASP A 45 -15.95 -3.26 8.21
N LEU A 46 -16.40 -4.08 9.16
CA LEU A 46 -15.83 -4.11 10.52
C LEU A 46 -14.32 -4.35 10.53
N THR A 47 -13.79 -5.07 9.55
CA THR A 47 -12.34 -5.31 9.47
C THR A 47 -11.55 -4.02 9.18
N GLN A 48 -12.20 -3.03 8.57
CA GLN A 48 -11.61 -1.71 8.32
C GLN A 48 -11.92 -0.70 9.42
N GLN A 49 -13.02 -0.88 10.16
CA GLN A 49 -13.40 0.01 11.25
C GLN A 49 -12.61 -0.25 12.54
N VAL A 50 -12.21 -1.51 12.76
CA VAL A 50 -11.57 -1.93 14.01
C VAL A 50 -10.09 -2.17 13.79
N PRO A 51 -9.19 -1.31 14.33
CA PRO A 51 -7.73 -1.42 14.10
C PRO A 51 -7.13 -2.79 14.44
N ALA A 52 -7.67 -3.48 15.44
CA ALA A 52 -7.23 -4.82 15.83
C ALA A 52 -7.45 -5.89 14.73
N TYR A 53 -8.30 -5.60 13.75
CA TYR A 53 -8.60 -6.50 12.63
C TYR A 53 -7.71 -6.23 11.38
N TYR A 54 -6.64 -5.47 11.52
CA TYR A 54 -5.75 -5.16 10.40
C TYR A 54 -5.31 -6.40 9.60
N GLY A 55 -5.06 -7.52 10.26
CA GLY A 55 -4.69 -8.77 9.59
C GLY A 55 -5.82 -9.36 8.75
N GLN A 56 -7.07 -9.25 9.20
CA GLN A 56 -8.24 -9.66 8.42
C GLN A 56 -8.47 -8.69 7.26
N ALA A 57 -8.37 -7.38 7.50
CA ALA A 57 -8.50 -6.36 6.46
C ALA A 57 -7.45 -6.56 5.34
N ALA A 58 -6.20 -6.83 5.69
CA ALA A 58 -5.12 -7.08 4.73
C ALA A 58 -5.34 -8.36 3.90
N ASN A 59 -6.13 -9.30 4.39
CA ASN A 59 -6.47 -10.54 3.69
C ASN A 59 -7.85 -10.51 3.00
N ASN A 60 -8.60 -9.41 3.11
CA ASN A 60 -9.91 -9.28 2.48
C ASN A 60 -9.78 -9.09 0.95
N PRO A 61 -10.23 -10.06 0.13
CA PRO A 61 -10.10 -9.97 -1.32
C PRO A 61 -10.91 -8.82 -1.95
N ASN A 62 -11.95 -8.31 -1.26
CA ASN A 62 -12.78 -7.22 -1.75
C ASN A 62 -12.12 -5.84 -1.63
N SER A 63 -11.09 -5.73 -0.79
CA SER A 63 -10.37 -4.47 -0.54
C SER A 63 -8.86 -4.59 -0.79
N ARG A 64 -8.43 -5.63 -1.51
CA ARG A 64 -7.02 -5.92 -1.73
C ARG A 64 -6.70 -6.10 -3.21
N TRP A 65 -5.59 -5.54 -3.64
CA TRP A 65 -4.94 -5.84 -4.91
C TRP A 65 -3.70 -6.69 -4.67
N ASP A 66 -3.57 -7.78 -5.41
CA ASP A 66 -2.45 -8.70 -5.32
C ASP A 66 -1.38 -8.31 -6.35
N TYR A 67 -0.28 -7.74 -5.86
CA TYR A 67 0.90 -7.47 -6.68
C TYR A 67 2.03 -8.43 -6.34
N PHE A 68 2.80 -8.78 -7.36
CA PHE A 68 3.98 -9.64 -7.24
C PHE A 68 5.15 -8.94 -7.91
N VAL A 69 6.29 -8.86 -7.22
CA VAL A 69 7.45 -8.10 -7.67
C VAL A 69 8.67 -9.01 -7.75
N LYS A 70 9.37 -8.96 -8.88
CA LYS A 70 10.72 -9.49 -8.98
C LYS A 70 11.70 -8.42 -8.49
N HIS A 71 12.56 -8.76 -7.54
CA HIS A 71 13.53 -7.81 -6.97
C HIS A 71 14.79 -7.69 -7.84
N THR A 72 15.06 -8.69 -8.67
CA THR A 72 16.22 -8.74 -9.57
C THR A 72 15.89 -9.50 -10.83
N SER A 73 16.62 -9.21 -11.91
CA SER A 73 16.60 -9.98 -13.15
C SER A 73 17.49 -11.24 -13.10
N ASP A 74 18.36 -11.36 -12.09
CA ASP A 74 19.15 -12.56 -11.85
C ASP A 74 18.30 -13.63 -11.18
N ASP A 75 17.92 -14.65 -11.94
CA ASP A 75 17.04 -15.73 -11.45
C ASP A 75 17.70 -16.52 -10.30
N LYS A 76 19.02 -16.62 -10.23
CA LYS A 76 19.70 -17.32 -9.12
C LYS A 76 19.54 -16.56 -7.81
N VAL A 77 19.71 -15.24 -7.85
CA VAL A 77 19.51 -14.38 -6.70
C VAL A 77 18.04 -14.32 -6.32
N GLN A 78 17.16 -14.18 -7.30
CA GLN A 78 15.71 -14.15 -7.08
C GLN A 78 15.22 -15.44 -6.43
N ASN A 79 15.67 -16.61 -6.88
CA ASN A 79 15.26 -17.92 -6.36
C ASN A 79 15.80 -18.20 -4.95
N ALA A 80 16.85 -17.52 -4.52
CA ALA A 80 17.38 -17.63 -3.18
C ALA A 80 16.55 -16.89 -2.12
N TYR A 81 15.58 -16.06 -2.54
CA TYR A 81 14.77 -15.28 -1.60
C TYR A 81 13.72 -16.15 -0.89
N PRO A 82 13.70 -16.20 0.46
CA PRO A 82 12.88 -17.17 1.20
C PRO A 82 11.37 -16.90 1.15
N TYR A 83 10.95 -15.68 0.81
CA TYR A 83 9.53 -15.29 0.72
C TYR A 83 9.02 -15.20 -0.71
N LEU A 84 9.65 -15.95 -1.62
CA LEU A 84 9.22 -16.02 -3.01
C LEU A 84 7.88 -16.74 -3.11
N THR A 85 6.94 -16.15 -3.84
CA THR A 85 5.60 -16.70 -4.02
C THR A 85 5.48 -17.38 -5.38
N TRP A 86 4.85 -18.54 -5.39
CA TRP A 86 4.61 -19.38 -6.56
C TRP A 86 3.13 -19.70 -6.65
N ARG A 87 2.62 -19.78 -7.86
CA ARG A 87 1.30 -20.34 -8.12
C ARG A 87 1.47 -21.82 -8.45
N ASN A 88 0.87 -22.68 -7.65
CA ASN A 88 0.89 -24.13 -7.90
C ASN A 88 -0.10 -24.54 -9.02
N SER A 89 -0.03 -25.77 -9.47
CA SER A 89 -0.87 -26.30 -10.55
C SER A 89 -2.37 -26.35 -10.20
N SER A 90 -2.73 -26.32 -8.91
CA SER A 90 -4.13 -26.24 -8.44
C SER A 90 -4.64 -24.80 -8.30
N GLY A 91 -3.82 -23.79 -8.64
CA GLY A 91 -4.17 -22.38 -8.57
C GLY A 91 -3.90 -21.69 -7.22
N GLY A 92 -3.51 -22.44 -6.20
CA GLY A 92 -3.13 -21.89 -4.89
C GLY A 92 -1.73 -21.29 -4.88
N TYR A 93 -1.41 -20.62 -3.78
CA TYR A 93 -0.07 -20.04 -3.56
C TYR A 93 0.79 -20.96 -2.69
N TYR A 94 2.07 -20.97 -3.00
CA TYR A 94 3.13 -21.52 -2.17
C TYR A 94 4.18 -20.42 -1.95
N VAL A 95 4.67 -20.29 -0.72
CA VAL A 95 5.72 -19.34 -0.37
C VAL A 95 6.95 -20.12 0.08
N GLY A 96 8.08 -19.85 -0.53
CA GLY A 96 9.35 -20.52 -0.18
C GLY A 96 10.21 -20.85 -1.39
N GLN A 97 11.33 -21.55 -1.11
CA GLN A 97 12.36 -21.87 -2.09
C GLN A 97 12.18 -23.21 -2.80
N ASN A 98 11.31 -24.10 -2.27
CA ASN A 98 11.10 -25.46 -2.79
C ASN A 98 9.64 -25.65 -3.25
N PRO A 99 9.21 -24.99 -4.34
CA PRO A 99 7.83 -25.07 -4.79
C PRO A 99 7.48 -26.48 -5.28
N PRO A 100 6.22 -26.89 -5.16
CA PRO A 100 5.72 -28.11 -5.80
C PRO A 100 6.01 -28.11 -7.30
N SER A 101 6.19 -29.31 -7.87
CA SER A 101 6.42 -29.47 -9.30
C SER A 101 5.30 -28.81 -10.13
N GLY A 102 5.68 -28.15 -11.22
CA GLY A 102 4.74 -27.45 -12.10
C GLY A 102 4.29 -26.06 -11.58
N SER A 103 4.86 -25.60 -10.47
CA SER A 103 4.57 -24.25 -9.96
C SER A 103 5.18 -23.17 -10.84
N LYS A 104 4.44 -22.05 -11.00
CA LYS A 104 4.90 -20.86 -11.71
C LYS A 104 5.32 -19.80 -10.70
N GLN A 105 6.55 -19.29 -10.82
CA GLN A 105 7.03 -18.16 -10.01
C GLN A 105 6.23 -16.90 -10.32
N LEU A 106 5.77 -16.22 -9.28
CA LEU A 106 5.09 -14.92 -9.36
C LEU A 106 6.02 -13.77 -8.95
N GLY A 107 6.86 -13.98 -7.95
CA GLY A 107 7.67 -12.97 -7.31
C GLY A 107 7.40 -12.86 -5.82
N VAL A 108 7.84 -11.78 -5.20
CA VAL A 108 7.51 -11.48 -3.81
C VAL A 108 6.13 -10.81 -3.75
N TYR A 109 5.30 -11.25 -2.82
CA TYR A 109 3.94 -10.76 -2.67
C TYR A 109 3.92 -9.39 -1.98
N TYR A 110 3.32 -8.41 -2.65
CA TYR A 110 3.14 -7.04 -2.18
C TYR A 110 1.67 -6.62 -2.28
N PRO A 111 0.82 -7.01 -1.34
CA PRO A 111 -0.58 -6.58 -1.35
C PRO A 111 -0.69 -5.08 -1.16
N ARG A 112 -1.69 -4.48 -1.81
CA ARG A 112 -2.08 -3.09 -1.61
C ARG A 112 -3.55 -3.01 -1.33
N CYS A 113 -3.94 -2.05 -0.51
CA CYS A 113 -5.35 -1.81 -0.24
C CYS A 113 -6.02 -1.12 -1.44
N GLY A 114 -7.11 -1.70 -1.93
CA GLY A 114 -7.94 -1.19 -3.01
C GLY A 114 -9.27 -0.65 -2.49
N THR A 115 -9.22 0.27 -1.54
CA THR A 115 -10.40 0.89 -0.93
C THR A 115 -10.17 2.37 -0.63
N LEU A 116 -11.24 3.10 -0.40
CA LEU A 116 -11.19 4.48 0.10
C LEU A 116 -10.33 4.53 1.38
N GLY A 117 -9.37 5.44 1.45
CA GLY A 117 -8.37 5.52 2.52
C GLY A 117 -7.05 4.80 2.20
N GLY A 118 -7.00 3.97 1.15
CA GLY A 118 -5.80 3.28 0.70
C GLY A 118 -5.20 2.35 1.76
N CYS A 119 -3.88 2.15 1.72
CA CYS A 119 -3.20 1.22 2.63
C CYS A 119 -3.29 1.58 4.13
N SER A 120 -3.77 2.78 4.47
CA SER A 120 -4.10 3.13 5.86
C SER A 120 -5.19 2.24 6.44
N MET A 121 -6.07 1.68 5.59
CA MET A 121 -7.21 0.86 6.02
C MET A 121 -6.83 -0.58 6.41
N HIS A 122 -5.62 -1.03 6.08
CA HIS A 122 -5.15 -2.36 6.44
C HIS A 122 -3.69 -2.42 6.91
N ASN A 123 -3.08 -1.28 7.24
CA ASN A 123 -1.72 -1.26 7.78
C ASN A 123 -1.66 -1.93 9.17
N ALA A 124 -0.47 -2.28 9.60
CA ALA A 124 -0.27 -2.97 10.89
C ALA A 124 -0.53 -2.10 12.13
N MET A 125 -0.89 -0.82 11.96
CA MET A 125 -1.13 0.16 13.04
C MET A 125 0.06 0.29 14.01
N ALA A 126 1.27 -0.06 13.56
CA ALA A 126 2.48 0.07 14.35
C ALA A 126 3.02 1.50 14.24
N ALA A 127 3.03 2.21 15.34
CA ALA A 127 3.67 3.52 15.45
C ALA A 127 5.06 3.34 16.08
N VAL A 128 6.09 3.30 15.23
CA VAL A 128 7.48 3.16 15.63
C VAL A 128 8.21 4.43 15.23
N LEU A 129 8.79 5.11 16.20
CA LEU A 129 9.68 6.25 15.94
C LEU A 129 11.12 5.73 15.85
N PRO A 130 11.94 6.28 14.94
CA PRO A 130 13.38 6.03 14.94
C PRO A 130 14.01 6.45 16.27
N ALA A 131 15.09 5.79 16.66
CA ALA A 131 15.87 6.21 17.79
C ALA A 131 16.67 7.50 17.46
N ASP A 132 16.99 8.29 18.47
CA ASP A 132 17.79 9.52 18.28
C ASP A 132 19.13 9.23 17.60
N SER A 133 19.71 8.04 17.87
CA SER A 133 20.92 7.58 17.19
C SER A 133 20.79 7.43 15.67
N ASP A 134 19.58 7.13 15.17
CA ASP A 134 19.31 6.98 13.74
C ASP A 134 19.35 8.36 13.06
N TRP A 135 18.75 9.34 13.71
CA TRP A 135 18.78 10.73 13.24
C TRP A 135 20.20 11.31 13.25
N GLN A 136 20.95 11.05 14.35
CA GLN A 136 22.34 11.47 14.45
C GLN A 136 23.20 10.82 13.35
N HIS A 137 22.96 9.55 13.04
CA HIS A 137 23.68 8.85 11.98
C HIS A 137 23.41 9.46 10.59
N ILE A 138 22.15 9.80 10.30
CA ILE A 138 21.79 10.48 9.05
C ILE A 138 22.49 11.84 8.95
N LYS A 139 22.46 12.62 10.02
CA LYS A 139 23.17 13.91 10.12
C LYS A 139 24.68 13.74 9.85
N ASP A 140 25.31 12.75 10.44
CA ASP A 140 26.75 12.49 10.30
C ASP A 140 27.13 12.11 8.86
N ILE A 141 26.29 11.32 8.18
CA ILE A 141 26.50 10.94 6.77
C ILE A 141 26.24 12.11 5.82
N THR A 142 25.20 12.86 6.04
CA THR A 142 24.75 13.93 5.11
C THR A 142 25.39 15.28 5.38
N GLY A 143 25.88 15.52 6.60
CA GLY A 143 26.32 16.83 7.08
C GLY A 143 25.16 17.82 7.31
N ASP A 144 23.93 17.39 7.15
CA ASP A 144 22.71 18.21 7.29
C ASP A 144 22.24 18.21 8.75
N LYS A 145 22.36 19.37 9.41
CA LYS A 145 22.00 19.55 10.82
C LYS A 145 20.49 19.63 11.07
N THR A 146 19.66 19.63 10.04
CA THR A 146 18.19 19.64 10.21
C THR A 146 17.65 18.30 10.71
N TRP A 147 18.50 17.27 10.75
CA TRP A 147 18.20 15.95 11.28
C TRP A 147 18.44 15.79 12.79
N GLU A 148 18.62 16.90 13.52
CA GLU A 148 18.73 16.88 15.01
C GLU A 148 17.36 16.80 15.69
#